data_afa2c8a9aa88c9747f69e12a09737715
#
_entry.id   afa2c8a9aa88c9747f69e12a09737715
#
_cell.length_a   1.000
_cell.length_b   1.000
_cell.length_c   1.000
_cell.angle_alpha   90.00
_cell.angle_beta   90.00
_cell.angle_gamma   90.00
#
_symmetry.space_group_name_H-M   'P 1'
#
loop_
_entity.id
_entity.type
_entity.pdbx_description
1 polymer ?
#
loop_
_entity_poly.entity_id
_entity_poly.type
_entity_poly.pdbx_seq_one_letter_code
_entity_poly.pdbx_strand_id
1 'polypeptide(L)'
;MNVYLECPTIKTKSFTIRLIKQEDSESLFKCYNDKTAVKFMNDDNCDFGFFADSKEKMAETVGYWLDFYNKQYFVRFAIVDNITDKAIGTIEGFCDEIGVLRVDIVSAYEKEPYLSEVFTFAKENFNEFFGNKYLVTKAISSAAERRKALEKNNWEYINTFKEYEDYYKVKLV
;
A
#
# COMPACT_ATOMS: atom_id res chain seq x y z
N MET A 1 15.49 0.64 -12.64
CA MET A 1 16.08 0.24 -11.32
C MET A 1 15.65 -1.17 -10.96
N ASN A 2 16.49 -2.00 -10.31
CA ASN A 2 16.03 -3.29 -9.78
C ASN A 2 15.73 -3.14 -8.28
N VAL A 3 14.46 -2.95 -7.95
CA VAL A 3 13.96 -2.70 -6.58
C VAL A 3 14.25 -3.85 -5.60
N TYR A 4 14.48 -5.06 -6.12
CA TYR A 4 14.81 -6.23 -5.30
C TYR A 4 16.29 -6.35 -4.95
N LEU A 5 17.17 -5.64 -5.68
CA LEU A 5 18.60 -5.54 -5.35
C LEU A 5 18.86 -4.37 -4.41
N GLU A 6 18.22 -3.25 -4.67
CA GLU A 6 18.32 -2.05 -3.85
C GLU A 6 16.96 -1.35 -3.81
N CYS A 7 16.25 -1.52 -2.69
CA CYS A 7 14.97 -0.88 -2.50
C CYS A 7 15.16 0.59 -2.12
N PRO A 8 14.63 1.54 -2.90
CA PRO A 8 14.83 2.95 -2.65
C PRO A 8 14.13 3.42 -1.37
N THR A 9 14.70 4.46 -0.75
CA THR A 9 14.04 5.24 0.30
C THR A 9 13.68 6.60 -0.28
N ILE A 10 12.38 6.89 -0.32
CA ILE A 10 11.86 8.15 -0.89
C ILE A 10 11.15 8.93 0.19
N LYS A 11 11.56 10.19 0.36
CA LYS A 11 10.93 11.12 1.30
C LYS A 11 9.94 12.00 0.55
N THR A 12 8.71 12.01 1.03
CA THR A 12 7.65 12.89 0.58
C THR A 12 7.41 13.99 1.64
N LYS A 13 6.38 14.81 1.47
CA LYS A 13 6.09 15.87 2.45
C LYS A 13 5.81 15.32 3.84
N SER A 14 4.96 14.32 3.94
CA SER A 14 4.47 13.76 5.21
C SER A 14 5.15 12.45 5.59
N PHE A 15 5.71 11.73 4.61
CA PHE A 15 6.16 10.37 4.80
C PHE A 15 7.57 10.10 4.28
N THR A 16 8.19 9.10 4.88
CA THR A 16 9.33 8.39 4.28
C THR A 16 8.85 7.01 3.87
N ILE A 17 8.95 6.70 2.58
CA ILE A 17 8.54 5.42 2.01
C ILE A 17 9.80 4.61 1.71
N ARG A 18 9.93 3.45 2.33
CA ARG A 18 11.11 2.59 2.28
C ARG A 18 10.73 1.12 2.42
N LEU A 19 11.66 0.21 2.13
CA LEU A 19 11.44 -1.20 2.44
C LEU A 19 11.03 -1.36 3.91
N ILE A 20 10.04 -2.22 4.13
CA ILE A 20 9.64 -2.62 5.48
C ILE A 20 10.81 -3.27 6.22
N LYS A 21 10.86 -3.11 7.54
CA LYS A 21 11.83 -3.74 8.44
C LYS A 21 11.11 -4.56 9.50
N GLN A 22 11.79 -5.54 10.08
CA GLN A 22 11.20 -6.37 11.13
C GLN A 22 10.73 -5.54 12.33
N GLU A 23 11.46 -4.49 12.67
CA GLU A 23 11.15 -3.58 13.77
C GLU A 23 9.87 -2.76 13.55
N ASP A 24 9.43 -2.59 12.31
CA ASP A 24 8.19 -1.90 11.98
C ASP A 24 6.95 -2.64 12.49
N SER A 25 7.06 -3.95 12.76
CA SER A 25 5.94 -4.79 13.19
C SER A 25 5.24 -4.25 14.43
N GLU A 26 5.97 -3.65 15.38
CA GLU A 26 5.40 -3.10 16.60
C GLU A 26 4.47 -1.90 16.31
N SER A 27 4.91 -0.98 15.46
CA SER A 27 4.10 0.19 15.08
C SER A 27 2.99 -0.17 14.10
N LEU A 28 3.25 -1.08 13.15
CA LEU A 28 2.27 -1.57 12.19
C LEU A 28 1.13 -2.38 12.83
N PHE A 29 1.36 -2.98 13.98
CA PHE A 29 0.28 -3.62 14.75
C PHE A 29 -0.90 -2.66 14.97
N LYS A 30 -0.65 -1.36 15.19
CA LYS A 30 -1.70 -0.36 15.33
C LYS A 30 -2.55 -0.21 14.05
N CYS A 31 -1.94 -0.36 12.87
CA CYS A 31 -2.64 -0.29 11.59
C CYS A 31 -3.50 -1.55 11.35
N TYR A 32 -2.92 -2.72 11.53
CA TYR A 32 -3.56 -4.00 11.22
C TYR A 32 -4.48 -4.53 12.36
N ASN A 33 -4.45 -3.93 13.54
CA ASN A 33 -5.41 -4.14 14.63
C ASN A 33 -6.53 -3.08 14.63
N ASP A 34 -6.43 -2.07 13.76
CA ASP A 34 -7.46 -1.03 13.60
C ASP A 34 -8.61 -1.57 12.73
N LYS A 35 -9.72 -1.93 13.38
CA LYS A 35 -10.91 -2.46 12.68
C LYS A 35 -11.50 -1.51 11.65
N THR A 36 -11.28 -0.20 11.79
CA THR A 36 -11.72 0.80 10.80
C THR A 36 -10.80 0.79 9.59
N ALA A 37 -9.47 0.78 9.81
CA ALA A 37 -8.50 0.72 8.74
C ALA A 37 -8.64 -0.56 7.90
N VAL A 38 -8.78 -1.71 8.55
CA VAL A 38 -8.88 -3.02 7.88
C VAL A 38 -10.06 -3.10 6.89
N LYS A 39 -11.16 -2.38 7.15
CA LYS A 39 -12.30 -2.32 6.21
C LYS A 39 -11.95 -1.72 4.85
N PHE A 40 -10.93 -0.88 4.79
CA PHE A 40 -10.51 -0.21 3.56
C PHE A 40 -9.33 -0.88 2.87
N MET A 41 -8.76 -1.93 3.48
CA MET A 41 -7.69 -2.71 2.89
C MET A 41 -8.23 -3.60 1.77
N ASN A 42 -7.40 -3.80 0.75
CA ASN A 42 -7.75 -4.66 -0.37
C ASN A 42 -7.30 -6.10 -0.08
N ASP A 43 -8.22 -6.94 0.37
CA ASP A 43 -8.03 -8.36 0.62
C ASP A 43 -8.45 -9.28 -0.53
N ASP A 44 -8.84 -8.70 -1.67
CA ASP A 44 -9.18 -9.47 -2.86
C ASP A 44 -8.01 -10.36 -3.29
N ASN A 45 -8.31 -11.62 -3.59
CA ASN A 45 -7.32 -12.63 -3.95
C ASN A 45 -6.26 -12.89 -2.86
N CYS A 46 -6.63 -12.73 -1.59
CA CYS A 46 -5.83 -13.08 -0.43
C CYS A 46 -6.46 -14.24 0.33
N ASP A 47 -5.65 -15.24 0.72
CA ASP A 47 -6.13 -16.41 1.47
C ASP A 47 -6.45 -16.08 2.93
N PHE A 48 -5.92 -14.96 3.44
CA PHE A 48 -6.05 -14.53 4.82
C PHE A 48 -6.49 -13.07 4.92
N GLY A 49 -7.35 -12.78 5.91
CA GLY A 49 -7.72 -11.40 6.23
C GLY A 49 -6.53 -10.61 6.82
N PHE A 50 -6.55 -9.29 6.65
CA PHE A 50 -5.47 -8.41 7.11
C PHE A 50 -5.52 -8.08 8.62
N PHE A 51 -6.57 -8.45 9.33
CA PHE A 51 -6.65 -8.15 10.76
C PHE A 51 -5.63 -8.95 11.57
N ALA A 52 -4.74 -8.24 12.29
CA ALA A 52 -3.80 -8.81 13.23
C ALA A 52 -4.38 -8.74 14.65
N ASP A 53 -4.60 -9.88 15.29
CA ASP A 53 -5.14 -10.00 16.64
C ASP A 53 -4.08 -9.90 17.73
N SER A 54 -2.80 -10.08 17.37
CA SER A 54 -1.66 -10.00 18.29
C SER A 54 -0.42 -9.37 17.65
N LYS A 55 0.49 -8.87 18.48
CA LYS A 55 1.78 -8.34 18.04
C LYS A 55 2.66 -9.43 17.43
N GLU A 56 2.59 -10.63 17.98
CA GLU A 56 3.30 -11.81 17.52
C GLU A 56 2.90 -12.15 16.08
N LYS A 57 1.59 -12.19 15.80
CA LYS A 57 1.08 -12.39 14.45
C LYS A 57 1.53 -11.30 13.48
N MET A 58 1.55 -10.04 13.93
CA MET A 58 2.06 -8.95 13.08
C MET A 58 3.55 -9.11 12.80
N ALA A 59 4.35 -9.51 13.78
CA ALA A 59 5.78 -9.77 13.60
C ALA A 59 6.03 -10.92 12.61
N GLU A 60 5.26 -12.01 12.71
CA GLU A 60 5.30 -13.12 11.74
C GLU A 60 4.92 -12.65 10.33
N THR A 61 3.88 -11.84 10.21
CA THR A 61 3.43 -11.28 8.93
C THR A 61 4.52 -10.44 8.27
N VAL A 62 5.17 -9.56 9.03
CA VAL A 62 6.32 -8.78 8.50
C VAL A 62 7.46 -9.68 8.07
N GLY A 63 7.76 -10.74 8.83
CA GLY A 63 8.75 -11.75 8.46
C GLY A 63 8.41 -12.43 7.12
N TYR A 64 7.15 -12.80 6.88
CA TYR A 64 6.70 -13.34 5.58
C TYR A 64 6.88 -12.33 4.44
N TRP A 65 6.55 -11.07 4.65
CA TRP A 65 6.73 -10.05 3.61
C TRP A 65 8.19 -9.84 3.25
N LEU A 66 9.10 -9.88 4.22
CA LEU A 66 10.54 -9.80 3.97
C LEU A 66 11.06 -11.06 3.23
N ASP A 67 10.54 -12.25 3.55
CA ASP A 67 10.88 -13.47 2.82
C ASP A 67 10.39 -13.42 1.37
N PHE A 68 9.19 -12.92 1.11
CA PHE A 68 8.68 -12.70 -0.24
C PHE A 68 9.46 -11.63 -1.02
N TYR A 69 9.92 -10.58 -0.35
CA TYR A 69 10.84 -9.62 -0.97
C TYR A 69 12.14 -10.29 -1.40
N ASN A 70 12.76 -11.10 -0.54
CA ASN A 70 13.98 -11.85 -0.85
C ASN A 70 13.78 -12.84 -2.01
N LYS A 71 12.58 -13.39 -2.16
CA LYS A 71 12.17 -14.24 -3.28
C LYS A 71 11.74 -13.46 -4.53
N GLN A 72 11.76 -12.13 -4.47
CA GLN A 72 11.38 -11.22 -5.56
C GLN A 72 9.92 -11.37 -6.03
N TYR A 73 9.00 -11.73 -5.11
CA TYR A 73 7.59 -11.85 -5.44
C TYR A 73 6.87 -10.50 -5.40
N PHE A 74 7.10 -9.73 -4.34
CA PHE A 74 6.58 -8.37 -4.18
C PHE A 74 7.42 -7.56 -3.19
N VAL A 75 7.22 -6.26 -3.20
CA VAL A 75 7.80 -5.34 -2.21
C VAL A 75 6.68 -4.82 -1.31
N ARG A 76 6.88 -4.89 0.00
CA ARG A 76 6.12 -4.11 0.97
C ARG A 76 6.96 -2.92 1.41
N PHE A 77 6.52 -1.74 1.03
CA PHE A 77 7.08 -0.50 1.55
C PHE A 77 6.38 -0.12 2.84
N ALA A 78 7.13 0.30 3.85
CA ALA A 78 6.56 0.97 5.01
C ALA A 78 6.24 2.43 4.66
N ILE A 79 5.09 2.92 5.09
CA ILE A 79 4.74 4.35 5.13
C ILE A 79 5.14 4.85 6.52
N VAL A 80 6.26 5.54 6.60
CA VAL A 80 6.79 6.05 7.87
C VAL A 80 6.43 7.52 8.00
N ASP A 81 5.73 7.88 9.07
CA ASP A 81 5.39 9.27 9.36
C ASP A 81 6.64 10.08 9.72
N ASN A 82 6.90 11.17 9.00
CA ASN A 82 8.10 12.00 9.16
C ASN A 82 8.20 12.71 10.51
N ILE A 83 7.11 12.83 11.26
CA ILE A 83 7.08 13.50 12.57
C ILE A 83 7.43 12.50 13.69
N THR A 84 6.82 11.32 13.65
CA THR A 84 6.95 10.34 14.74
C THR A 84 8.00 9.28 14.48
N ASP A 85 8.51 9.20 13.26
CA ASP A 85 9.41 8.15 12.77
C ASP A 85 8.87 6.73 13.00
N LYS A 86 7.53 6.56 12.89
CA LYS A 86 6.85 5.28 13.05
C LYS A 86 6.17 4.88 11.75
N ALA A 87 6.23 3.58 11.43
CA ALA A 87 5.45 3.01 10.34
C ALA A 87 3.96 3.04 10.71
N ILE A 88 3.17 3.70 9.86
CA ILE A 88 1.72 3.89 10.05
C ILE A 88 0.89 3.12 9.03
N GLY A 89 1.54 2.42 8.12
CA GLY A 89 0.91 1.65 7.07
C GLY A 89 1.92 1.07 6.11
N THR A 90 1.42 0.43 5.06
CA THR A 90 2.26 -0.15 4.01
C THR A 90 1.70 0.08 2.61
N ILE A 91 2.59 -0.04 1.62
CA ILE A 91 2.24 -0.07 0.19
C ILE A 91 2.81 -1.37 -0.38
N GLU A 92 2.01 -2.10 -1.16
CA GLU A 92 2.49 -3.27 -1.91
C GLU A 92 2.65 -2.94 -3.39
N GLY A 93 3.74 -3.43 -3.98
CA GLY A 93 3.99 -3.39 -5.41
C GLY A 93 4.72 -4.63 -5.90
N PHE A 94 4.48 -5.04 -7.14
CA PHE A 94 5.09 -6.19 -7.78
C PHE A 94 5.17 -6.02 -9.30
N CYS A 95 6.04 -6.81 -9.94
CA CYS A 95 6.24 -6.77 -11.39
C CYS A 95 5.05 -7.40 -12.11
N ASP A 96 4.32 -6.59 -12.87
CA ASP A 96 3.26 -6.99 -13.80
C ASP A 96 2.99 -5.83 -14.76
N GLU A 97 2.34 -6.06 -15.89
CA GLU A 97 1.89 -4.99 -16.79
C GLU A 97 0.82 -4.13 -16.11
N ILE A 98 -0.11 -4.75 -15.38
CA ILE A 98 -1.12 -4.09 -14.55
C ILE A 98 -0.85 -4.43 -13.09
N GLY A 99 -0.22 -3.50 -12.37
CA GLY A 99 0.03 -3.65 -10.94
C GLY A 99 -1.23 -3.44 -10.11
N VAL A 100 -1.46 -4.31 -9.13
CA VAL A 100 -2.48 -4.07 -8.10
C VAL A 100 -1.84 -3.34 -6.92
N LEU A 101 -2.18 -2.06 -6.78
CA LEU A 101 -1.71 -1.24 -5.68
C LEU A 101 -2.54 -1.53 -4.42
N ARG A 102 -1.91 -2.05 -3.38
CA ARG A 102 -2.50 -2.15 -2.05
C ARG A 102 -1.90 -1.08 -1.15
N VAL A 103 -2.77 -0.30 -0.53
CA VAL A 103 -2.40 0.74 0.45
C VAL A 103 -3.14 0.45 1.74
N ASP A 104 -2.39 0.05 2.74
CA ASP A 104 -2.88 -0.20 4.09
C ASP A 104 -2.39 0.93 4.99
N ILE A 105 -3.27 1.68 5.62
CA ILE A 105 -2.90 2.82 6.45
C ILE A 105 -3.83 2.92 7.66
N VAL A 106 -3.28 3.31 8.81
CA VAL A 106 -4.08 3.50 10.04
C VAL A 106 -5.17 4.55 9.81
N SER A 107 -6.34 4.34 10.40
CA SER A 107 -7.55 5.15 10.14
C SER A 107 -7.36 6.65 10.37
N ALA A 108 -6.48 7.05 11.27
CA ALA A 108 -6.16 8.47 11.50
C ALA A 108 -5.57 9.18 10.27
N TYR A 109 -4.92 8.44 9.38
CA TYR A 109 -4.32 8.92 8.14
C TYR A 109 -5.13 8.54 6.88
N GLU A 110 -6.27 7.85 7.01
CA GLU A 110 -7.22 7.59 5.93
C GLU A 110 -7.95 8.88 5.55
N LYS A 111 -7.21 9.87 5.05
CA LYS A 111 -7.67 11.20 4.67
C LYS A 111 -7.08 11.61 3.33
N GLU A 112 -7.87 12.34 2.55
CA GLU A 112 -7.52 12.73 1.18
C GLU A 112 -6.10 13.29 1.03
N PRO A 113 -5.59 14.25 1.83
CA PRO A 113 -4.26 14.81 1.61
C PRO A 113 -3.13 13.78 1.74
N TYR A 114 -3.24 12.87 2.71
CA TYR A 114 -2.25 11.82 2.95
C TYR A 114 -2.32 10.72 1.90
N LEU A 115 -3.54 10.29 1.55
CA LEU A 115 -3.75 9.29 0.51
C LEU A 115 -3.33 9.80 -0.87
N SER A 116 -3.59 11.07 -1.19
CA SER A 116 -3.12 11.70 -2.41
C SER A 116 -1.60 11.64 -2.55
N GLU A 117 -0.87 11.86 -1.45
CA GLU A 117 0.58 11.80 -1.41
C GLU A 117 1.08 10.37 -1.72
N VAL A 118 0.43 9.35 -1.12
CA VAL A 118 0.75 7.93 -1.35
C VAL A 118 0.42 7.50 -2.79
N PHE A 119 -0.72 7.91 -3.33
CA PHE A 119 -1.10 7.59 -4.72
C PHE A 119 -0.20 8.29 -5.73
N THR A 120 0.22 9.53 -5.45
CA THR A 120 1.22 10.24 -6.26
C THR A 120 2.54 9.49 -6.28
N PHE A 121 3.05 9.08 -5.11
CA PHE A 121 4.25 8.27 -5.01
C PHE A 121 4.18 7.02 -5.90
N ALA A 122 3.10 6.26 -5.83
CA ALA A 122 2.94 5.05 -6.63
C ALA A 122 2.91 5.36 -8.14
N LYS A 123 2.20 6.40 -8.57
CA LYS A 123 2.14 6.83 -9.97
C LYS A 123 3.50 7.22 -10.54
N GLU A 124 4.31 7.90 -9.76
CA GLU A 124 5.59 8.45 -10.22
C GLU A 124 6.70 7.39 -10.27
N ASN A 125 6.59 6.34 -9.46
CA ASN A 125 7.71 5.42 -9.23
C ASN A 125 7.46 3.98 -9.72
N PHE A 126 6.22 3.48 -9.75
CA PHE A 126 5.96 2.06 -9.97
C PHE A 126 6.26 1.58 -11.40
N ASN A 127 6.23 2.47 -12.40
CA ASN A 127 6.72 2.10 -13.74
C ASN A 127 8.22 1.78 -13.70
N GLU A 128 9.04 2.62 -13.06
CA GLU A 128 10.48 2.39 -12.93
C GLU A 128 10.79 1.18 -12.05
N PHE A 129 10.06 0.99 -10.96
CA PHE A 129 10.33 -0.08 -9.99
C PHE A 129 9.92 -1.46 -10.50
N PHE A 130 8.76 -1.55 -11.14
CA PHE A 130 8.09 -2.82 -11.43
C PHE A 130 7.75 -3.01 -12.92
N GLY A 131 7.98 -2.02 -13.78
CA GLY A 131 7.59 -2.06 -15.19
C GLY A 131 6.07 -1.97 -15.41
N ASN A 132 5.30 -1.57 -14.39
CA ASN A 132 3.84 -1.43 -14.52
C ASN A 132 3.52 -0.35 -15.56
N LYS A 133 2.62 -0.62 -16.50
CA LYS A 133 2.04 0.37 -17.41
C LYS A 133 0.77 0.98 -16.86
N TYR A 134 0.08 0.23 -16.01
CA TYR A 134 -1.14 0.63 -15.35
C TYR A 134 -1.10 0.19 -13.88
N LEU A 135 -1.76 0.96 -13.03
CA LEU A 135 -2.11 0.53 -11.68
C LEU A 135 -3.62 0.45 -11.54
N VAL A 136 -4.07 -0.52 -10.79
CA VAL A 136 -5.43 -0.62 -10.27
C VAL A 136 -5.41 -0.66 -8.76
N THR A 137 -6.44 -0.10 -8.12
CA THR A 137 -6.59 -0.15 -6.66
C THR A 137 -8.05 -0.18 -6.28
N LYS A 138 -8.37 -0.83 -5.17
CA LYS A 138 -9.73 -0.92 -4.64
C LYS A 138 -10.04 0.25 -3.72
N ALA A 139 -11.23 0.83 -3.86
CA ALA A 139 -11.78 1.81 -2.94
C ALA A 139 -13.29 1.62 -2.83
N ILE A 140 -13.72 0.90 -1.78
CA ILE A 140 -15.14 0.62 -1.54
C ILE A 140 -15.96 1.90 -1.37
N SER A 141 -17.27 1.84 -1.58
CA SER A 141 -18.15 3.02 -1.58
C SER A 141 -18.08 3.85 -0.29
N SER A 142 -17.85 3.20 0.85
CA SER A 142 -17.72 3.87 2.14
C SER A 142 -16.35 4.54 2.39
N ALA A 143 -15.34 4.29 1.53
CA ALA A 143 -14.02 4.89 1.62
C ALA A 143 -13.97 6.28 0.93
N ALA A 144 -14.79 7.22 1.39
CA ALA A 144 -14.99 8.52 0.73
C ALA A 144 -13.70 9.32 0.55
N GLU A 145 -12.84 9.38 1.57
CA GLU A 145 -11.56 10.10 1.50
C GLU A 145 -10.59 9.45 0.50
N ARG A 146 -10.57 8.12 0.43
CA ARG A 146 -9.75 7.37 -0.53
C ARG A 146 -10.22 7.58 -1.95
N ARG A 147 -11.53 7.52 -2.21
CA ARG A 147 -12.11 7.82 -3.53
C ARG A 147 -11.80 9.24 -3.98
N LYS A 148 -11.97 10.22 -3.09
CA LYS A 148 -11.64 11.62 -3.37
C LYS A 148 -10.15 11.80 -3.72
N ALA A 149 -9.25 11.13 -2.99
CA ALA A 149 -7.82 11.15 -3.28
C ALA A 149 -7.48 10.54 -4.65
N LEU A 150 -8.11 9.43 -5.02
CA LEU A 150 -7.94 8.78 -6.31
C LEU A 150 -8.40 9.69 -7.46
N GLU A 151 -9.60 10.24 -7.37
CA GLU A 151 -10.18 11.15 -8.37
C GLU A 151 -9.32 12.41 -8.56
N LYS A 152 -8.85 13.01 -7.47
CA LYS A 152 -7.94 14.16 -7.49
C LYS A 152 -6.61 13.85 -8.18
N ASN A 153 -6.13 12.61 -8.11
CA ASN A 153 -4.92 12.14 -8.77
C ASN A 153 -5.18 11.54 -10.17
N ASN A 154 -6.34 11.82 -10.76
CA ASN A 154 -6.74 11.38 -12.11
C ASN A 154 -6.79 9.84 -12.26
N TRP A 155 -7.19 9.13 -11.21
CA TRP A 155 -7.56 7.73 -11.32
C TRP A 155 -9.00 7.64 -11.83
N GLU A 156 -9.23 6.76 -12.78
CA GLU A 156 -10.54 6.50 -13.37
C GLU A 156 -11.25 5.38 -12.61
N TYR A 157 -12.50 5.60 -12.23
CA TYR A 157 -13.36 4.54 -11.68
C TYR A 157 -13.77 3.59 -12.81
N ILE A 158 -13.36 2.33 -12.72
CA ILE A 158 -13.64 1.30 -13.71
C ILE A 158 -14.68 0.28 -13.25
N ASN A 159 -15.23 0.45 -12.04
CA ASN A 159 -16.15 -0.44 -11.36
C ASN A 159 -15.54 -1.82 -11.05
N THR A 160 -15.18 -2.60 -12.06
CA THR A 160 -14.69 -3.96 -11.89
C THR A 160 -13.26 -4.14 -12.41
N PHE A 161 -12.49 -4.96 -11.71
CA PHE A 161 -11.22 -5.51 -12.16
C PHE A 161 -11.21 -7.01 -11.90
N LYS A 162 -11.08 -7.83 -12.97
CA LYS A 162 -11.36 -9.27 -12.94
C LYS A 162 -12.78 -9.49 -12.41
N GLU A 163 -12.96 -10.34 -11.38
CA GLU A 163 -14.24 -10.64 -10.71
C GLU A 163 -14.57 -9.71 -9.53
N TYR A 164 -13.70 -8.74 -9.21
CA TYR A 164 -13.84 -7.87 -8.03
C TYR A 164 -14.38 -6.50 -8.39
N GLU A 165 -15.13 -5.90 -7.47
CA GLU A 165 -15.78 -4.59 -7.62
C GLU A 165 -15.03 -3.46 -6.92
N ASP A 166 -15.46 -2.21 -7.16
CA ASP A 166 -14.97 -0.98 -6.54
C ASP A 166 -13.53 -0.60 -6.92
N TYR A 167 -13.13 -0.85 -8.17
CA TYR A 167 -11.77 -0.56 -8.63
C TYR A 167 -11.64 0.78 -9.37
N TYR A 168 -10.47 1.35 -9.18
CA TYR A 168 -9.95 2.51 -9.91
C TYR A 168 -8.71 2.11 -10.70
N LYS A 169 -8.45 2.79 -11.81
CA LYS A 169 -7.31 2.54 -12.70
C LYS A 169 -6.61 3.84 -13.06
N VAL A 170 -5.29 3.78 -13.19
CA VAL A 170 -4.49 4.88 -13.76
C VAL A 170 -3.44 4.32 -14.71
N LYS A 171 -3.17 5.06 -15.79
CA LYS A 171 -2.03 4.80 -16.67
C LYS A 171 -0.79 5.47 -16.07
N LEU A 172 0.31 4.71 -16.04
CA LEU A 172 1.62 5.24 -15.68
C LEU A 172 2.33 5.78 -16.93
N VAL A 173 3.15 6.78 -16.73
CA VAL A 173 3.87 7.45 -17.83
C VAL A 173 5.29 6.88 -17.93
#